data_52ecbe56dcf8ec7a6754e94cdc4aa7fa
#
_entry.id   52ecbe56dcf8ec7a6754e94cdc4aa7fa
#
_cell.length_a   1.000
_cell.length_b   1.000
_cell.length_c   1.000
_cell.angle_alpha   90.00
_cell.angle_beta   90.00
_cell.angle_gamma   90.00
#
_symmetry.space_group_name_H-M   'P 1'
#
loop_
_entity.id
_entity.type
_entity.pdbx_description
1 polymer ?
#
loop_
_entity_poly.entity_id
_entity_poly.type
_entity_poly.pdbx_seq_one_letter_code
_entity_poly.pdbx_strand_id
1 'polypeptide(L)'
;MNKLKSIWQIEDLRKKILFTLLLILVFRLGCSIPVPFVSNTALDSMFSNDSIFGYMNMLSGGALSRCAFFALGVSPYINSSIITQLLCVALPSWEALQKETTGKDKLDEYTKRIALAMAAIMSIGYYFVLRNYGALEYTAGKSGFFAAVVIMATFLAGSQLSVWLGGRIDEFGIGNGVSILIFAGIVSRWTDINTIAHNIAVQVESGNWLYSLVGIGMVVAMLFAVWFVSYSDGAERRIPVQYAARKYNARGQASYIPVKLLMSGVMPIIFAGVIMSIPATVDMFIDATKHVRLHSVLSVFSSGSWIYYAVYVILIALFNFFYIEIQFDAVSISSNLRNQGGAVPGYRPGPQTTEMLNKALHKMALTGSFYLAIIALMPMVFSLISGTQISFGGTSLMIMSSVALEVVRSMEGYLTVRHHKGFLG
;
A
#
# COMPACT_ATOMS: atom_id res chain seq x y z
N MET A 1 18.96 22.68 -1.09
CA MET A 1 20.23 22.01 -0.74
C MET A 1 20.58 22.09 0.74
N ASN A 2 20.21 23.14 1.48
CA ASN A 2 20.56 23.26 2.91
C ASN A 2 19.84 22.27 3.83
N LYS A 3 18.58 21.87 3.54
CA LYS A 3 17.81 20.90 4.37
C LYS A 3 18.44 19.50 4.41
N LEU A 4 18.91 18.98 3.26
CA LEU A 4 19.56 17.67 3.20
C LEU A 4 20.88 17.64 4.00
N LYS A 5 21.64 18.74 3.94
CA LYS A 5 22.89 18.88 4.71
C LYS A 5 22.62 18.92 6.22
N SER A 6 21.55 19.58 6.65
CA SER A 6 21.10 19.61 8.04
C SER A 6 20.61 18.25 8.56
N ILE A 7 19.94 17.46 7.71
CA ILE A 7 19.51 16.07 8.02
C ILE A 7 20.73 15.21 8.36
N TRP A 8 21.80 15.30 7.54
CA TRP A 8 23.01 14.48 7.72
C TRP A 8 23.87 14.88 8.91
N GLN A 9 23.76 16.12 9.38
CA GLN A 9 24.47 16.62 10.56
C GLN A 9 23.92 16.10 11.89
N ILE A 10 22.64 15.64 11.91
CA ILE A 10 22.02 15.10 13.13
C ILE A 10 22.38 13.62 13.26
N GLU A 11 23.17 13.28 14.26
CA GLU A 11 23.69 11.94 14.48
C GLU A 11 22.60 10.86 14.63
N ASP A 12 21.54 11.16 15.44
CA ASP A 12 20.45 10.22 15.66
C ASP A 12 19.66 9.95 14.37
N LEU A 13 19.41 11.00 13.57
CA LEU A 13 18.67 10.86 12.31
C LEU A 13 19.51 10.09 11.29
N ARG A 14 20.80 10.35 11.23
CA ARG A 14 21.72 9.59 10.38
C ARG A 14 21.75 8.11 10.76
N LYS A 15 21.81 7.76 12.06
CA LYS A 15 21.74 6.37 12.54
C LYS A 15 20.45 5.69 12.12
N LYS A 16 19.31 6.36 12.26
CA LYS A 16 17.99 5.84 11.83
C LYS A 16 17.93 5.61 10.32
N ILE A 17 18.43 6.55 9.51
CA ILE A 17 18.49 6.41 8.04
C ILE A 17 19.34 5.19 7.66
N LEU A 18 20.56 5.09 8.20
CA LEU A 18 21.48 4.00 7.91
C LEU A 18 20.91 2.65 8.33
N PHE A 19 20.24 2.58 9.48
CA PHE A 19 19.55 1.38 9.95
C PHE A 19 18.43 0.96 9.01
N THR A 20 17.59 1.89 8.57
CA THR A 20 16.52 1.63 7.60
C THR A 20 17.10 1.11 6.28
N LEU A 21 18.13 1.75 5.74
CA LEU A 21 18.80 1.32 4.51
C LEU A 21 19.42 -0.08 4.64
N LEU A 22 20.02 -0.39 5.79
CA LEU A 22 20.57 -1.73 6.08
C LEU A 22 19.49 -2.79 6.06
N LEU A 23 18.33 -2.54 6.71
CA LEU A 23 17.21 -3.49 6.71
C LEU A 23 16.58 -3.66 5.33
N ILE A 24 16.50 -2.59 4.52
CA ILE A 24 16.09 -2.67 3.11
C ILE A 24 17.05 -3.55 2.32
N LEU A 25 18.35 -3.41 2.53
CA LEU A 25 19.35 -4.24 1.86
C LEU A 25 19.19 -5.72 2.26
N VAL A 26 19.00 -6.04 3.53
CA VAL A 26 18.72 -7.41 4.00
C VAL A 26 17.47 -7.97 3.34
N PHE A 27 16.40 -7.18 3.28
CA PHE A 27 15.17 -7.56 2.59
C PHE A 27 15.42 -7.85 1.11
N ARG A 28 16.17 -7.00 0.42
CA ARG A 28 16.51 -7.20 -1.00
C ARG A 28 17.36 -8.44 -1.27
N LEU A 29 18.30 -8.72 -0.40
CA LEU A 29 19.10 -9.97 -0.47
C LEU A 29 18.19 -11.20 -0.34
N GLY A 30 17.26 -11.21 0.60
CA GLY A 30 16.29 -12.30 0.76
C GLY A 30 15.32 -12.47 -0.42
N CYS A 31 15.00 -11.37 -1.12
CA CYS A 31 14.22 -11.44 -2.37
C CYS A 31 14.99 -12.07 -3.55
N SER A 32 16.30 -12.26 -3.42
CA SER A 32 17.15 -12.87 -4.45
C SER A 32 17.51 -14.32 -4.16
N ILE A 33 17.23 -14.82 -2.94
CA ILE A 33 17.54 -16.20 -2.54
C ILE A 33 16.39 -17.11 -3.00
N PRO A 34 16.59 -18.01 -3.98
CA PRO A 34 15.53 -18.91 -4.45
C PRO A 34 15.21 -19.97 -3.40
N VAL A 35 13.95 -20.39 -3.37
CA VAL A 35 13.49 -21.51 -2.54
C VAL A 35 13.98 -22.82 -3.16
N PRO A 36 14.50 -23.78 -2.38
CA PRO A 36 14.96 -25.06 -2.90
C PRO A 36 13.80 -25.88 -3.50
N PHE A 37 14.14 -26.79 -4.41
CA PHE A 37 13.22 -27.73 -5.07
C PHE A 37 12.20 -27.11 -6.03
N VAL A 38 12.42 -25.87 -6.48
CA VAL A 38 11.57 -25.18 -7.46
C VAL A 38 12.37 -24.91 -8.74
N SER A 39 11.79 -25.25 -9.89
CA SER A 39 12.37 -25.01 -11.22
C SER A 39 12.00 -23.63 -11.73
N ASN A 40 12.99 -22.79 -12.06
CA ASN A 40 12.76 -21.44 -12.55
C ASN A 40 12.16 -21.39 -13.97
N THR A 41 12.40 -22.41 -14.82
CA THR A 41 11.94 -22.41 -16.21
C THR A 41 10.42 -22.50 -16.36
N ALA A 42 9.72 -23.13 -15.41
CA ALA A 42 8.26 -23.22 -15.41
C ALA A 42 7.60 -21.93 -14.88
N LEU A 43 8.32 -21.12 -14.13
CA LEU A 43 7.80 -19.91 -13.53
C LEU A 43 7.56 -18.78 -14.54
N ASP A 44 8.43 -18.65 -15.53
CA ASP A 44 8.30 -17.60 -16.55
C ASP A 44 6.97 -17.69 -17.31
N SER A 45 6.45 -18.90 -17.50
CA SER A 45 5.14 -19.13 -18.14
C SER A 45 3.96 -18.69 -17.25
N MET A 46 4.09 -18.77 -15.92
CA MET A 46 3.04 -18.36 -14.97
C MET A 46 2.85 -16.84 -14.90
N PHE A 47 3.94 -16.09 -15.04
CA PHE A 47 3.93 -14.63 -14.87
C PHE A 47 3.85 -13.87 -16.19
N SER A 48 3.90 -14.57 -17.34
CA SER A 48 3.77 -13.97 -18.67
C SER A 48 2.34 -13.58 -19.04
N ASN A 49 1.33 -14.14 -18.35
CA ASN A 49 -0.07 -13.79 -18.56
C ASN A 49 -0.53 -12.81 -17.48
N ASP A 50 -1.45 -11.89 -17.83
CA ASP A 50 -2.10 -10.90 -16.94
C ASP A 50 -2.84 -11.58 -15.79
N SER A 51 -2.11 -12.09 -14.82
CA SER A 51 -2.67 -12.80 -13.69
C SER A 51 -2.53 -12.01 -12.40
N ILE A 52 -3.35 -12.35 -11.42
CA ILE A 52 -3.30 -11.89 -10.03
C ILE A 52 -1.91 -11.98 -9.43
N PHE A 53 -1.13 -12.96 -9.87
CA PHE A 53 0.27 -13.08 -9.49
C PHE A 53 1.08 -11.84 -9.86
N GLY A 54 0.68 -11.07 -10.89
CA GLY A 54 1.28 -9.77 -11.20
C GLY A 54 1.16 -8.77 -10.05
N TYR A 55 -0.04 -8.63 -9.44
CA TYR A 55 -0.24 -7.73 -8.29
C TYR A 55 0.50 -8.21 -7.04
N MET A 56 0.41 -9.50 -6.70
CA MET A 56 1.15 -10.08 -5.57
C MET A 56 2.67 -10.00 -5.79
N ASN A 57 3.12 -10.23 -7.02
CA ASN A 57 4.52 -10.10 -7.41
C ASN A 57 5.01 -8.66 -7.31
N MET A 58 4.14 -7.69 -7.60
CA MET A 58 4.43 -6.27 -7.41
C MET A 58 4.65 -5.94 -5.92
N LEU A 59 3.77 -6.40 -5.03
CA LEU A 59 3.89 -6.18 -3.58
C LEU A 59 5.12 -6.89 -2.98
N SER A 60 5.52 -8.04 -3.52
CA SER A 60 6.73 -8.77 -3.10
C SER A 60 8.03 -8.26 -3.77
N GLY A 61 7.92 -7.26 -4.67
CA GLY A 61 9.08 -6.71 -5.36
C GLY A 61 9.76 -7.66 -6.33
N GLY A 62 8.99 -8.52 -7.01
CA GLY A 62 9.50 -9.52 -7.95
C GLY A 62 10.02 -10.80 -7.29
N ALA A 63 9.89 -10.93 -5.97
CA ALA A 63 10.32 -12.13 -5.25
C ALA A 63 9.41 -13.34 -5.54
N LEU A 64 8.12 -13.08 -5.83
CA LEU A 64 7.16 -14.14 -6.11
C LEU A 64 7.47 -14.83 -7.46
N SER A 65 7.77 -14.08 -8.52
CA SER A 65 8.12 -14.62 -9.83
C SER A 65 9.43 -15.42 -9.84
N ARG A 66 10.30 -15.15 -8.88
CA ARG A 66 11.56 -15.88 -8.68
C ARG A 66 11.45 -17.00 -7.65
N CYS A 67 10.26 -17.24 -7.09
CA CYS A 67 10.08 -18.14 -5.94
C CYS A 67 11.16 -17.92 -4.86
N ALA A 68 11.41 -16.66 -4.53
CA ALA A 68 12.43 -16.31 -3.55
C ALA A 68 11.93 -16.49 -2.11
N PHE A 69 12.83 -16.46 -1.15
CA PHE A 69 12.55 -16.60 0.28
C PHE A 69 11.45 -15.63 0.77
N PHE A 70 11.47 -14.38 0.29
CA PHE A 70 10.45 -13.37 0.58
C PHE A 70 9.31 -13.34 -0.46
N ALA A 71 8.98 -14.45 -1.13
CA ALA A 71 7.95 -14.49 -2.17
C ALA A 71 6.58 -13.98 -1.69
N LEU A 72 6.14 -14.35 -0.50
CA LEU A 72 4.90 -13.83 0.09
C LEU A 72 5.07 -12.42 0.66
N GLY A 73 6.29 -11.99 0.95
CA GLY A 73 6.61 -10.66 1.47
C GLY A 73 5.78 -10.26 2.67
N VAL A 74 5.29 -9.02 2.66
CA VAL A 74 4.41 -8.45 3.71
C VAL A 74 2.92 -8.62 3.40
N SER A 75 2.54 -9.27 2.27
CA SER A 75 1.14 -9.42 1.83
C SER A 75 0.24 -10.09 2.88
N PRO A 76 0.65 -11.17 3.59
CA PRO A 76 -0.18 -11.76 4.65
C PRO A 76 -0.46 -10.79 5.80
N TYR A 77 0.50 -9.92 6.13
CA TYR A 77 0.32 -8.90 7.17
C TYR A 77 -0.66 -7.81 6.71
N ILE A 78 -0.57 -7.37 5.46
CA ILE A 78 -1.53 -6.39 4.91
C ILE A 78 -2.94 -6.96 4.98
N ASN A 79 -3.14 -8.20 4.51
CA ASN A 79 -4.45 -8.86 4.56
C ASN A 79 -4.98 -9.01 5.99
N SER A 80 -4.12 -9.36 6.95
CA SER A 80 -4.49 -9.47 8.35
C SER A 80 -4.83 -8.12 8.97
N SER A 81 -4.12 -7.05 8.60
CA SER A 81 -4.42 -5.69 9.03
C SER A 81 -5.81 -5.24 8.55
N ILE A 82 -6.16 -5.59 7.29
CA ILE A 82 -7.51 -5.35 6.75
C ILE A 82 -8.56 -6.07 7.58
N ILE A 83 -8.36 -7.38 7.83
CA ILE A 83 -9.29 -8.20 8.62
C ILE A 83 -9.45 -7.62 10.04
N THR A 84 -8.34 -7.26 10.69
CA THR A 84 -8.36 -6.67 12.03
C THR A 84 -9.15 -5.35 12.06
N GLN A 85 -8.94 -4.48 11.06
CA GLN A 85 -9.64 -3.19 10.98
C GLN A 85 -11.14 -3.39 10.71
N LEU A 86 -11.52 -4.34 9.85
CA LEU A 86 -12.93 -4.68 9.63
C LEU A 86 -13.57 -5.26 10.89
N LEU A 87 -12.85 -6.10 11.65
CA LEU A 87 -13.32 -6.65 12.92
C LEU A 87 -13.50 -5.56 13.99
N CYS A 88 -12.64 -4.53 14.01
CA CYS A 88 -12.78 -3.39 14.92
C CYS A 88 -14.09 -2.62 14.68
N VAL A 89 -14.59 -2.60 13.44
CA VAL A 89 -15.87 -1.96 13.12
C VAL A 89 -17.06 -2.89 13.35
N ALA A 90 -16.89 -4.19 13.04
CA ALA A 90 -17.96 -5.17 13.14
C ALA A 90 -18.26 -5.60 14.60
N LEU A 91 -17.25 -5.58 15.48
CA LEU A 91 -17.34 -6.10 16.85
C LEU A 91 -17.15 -4.99 17.88
N PRO A 92 -18.18 -4.68 18.71
CA PRO A 92 -18.08 -3.62 19.73
C PRO A 92 -16.93 -3.83 20.75
N SER A 93 -16.57 -5.09 21.03
CA SER A 93 -15.45 -5.43 21.91
C SER A 93 -14.09 -5.02 21.34
N TRP A 94 -13.91 -5.09 20.01
CA TRP A 94 -12.69 -4.68 19.31
C TRP A 94 -12.65 -3.18 19.10
N GLU A 95 -13.81 -2.55 18.89
CA GLU A 95 -13.94 -1.08 18.88
C GLU A 95 -13.51 -0.45 20.21
N ALA A 96 -13.91 -1.05 21.33
CA ALA A 96 -13.49 -0.61 22.67
C ALA A 96 -11.97 -0.70 22.85
N LEU A 97 -11.35 -1.81 22.39
CA LEU A 97 -9.88 -1.98 22.42
C LEU A 97 -9.18 -0.92 21.58
N GLN A 98 -9.73 -0.52 20.42
CA GLN A 98 -9.13 0.50 19.57
C GLN A 98 -9.09 1.89 20.24
N LYS A 99 -10.05 2.19 21.12
CA LYS A 99 -10.15 3.46 21.84
C LYS A 99 -9.24 3.52 23.08
N GLU A 100 -8.79 2.37 23.59
CA GLU A 100 -7.85 2.28 24.71
C GLU A 100 -6.40 2.48 24.23
N THR A 101 -5.59 3.18 25.02
CA THR A 101 -4.16 3.39 24.74
C THR A 101 -3.36 2.07 24.72
N THR A 102 -3.63 1.17 25.67
CA THR A 102 -3.03 -0.18 25.74
C THR A 102 -3.70 -1.18 24.80
N GLY A 103 -4.88 -0.87 24.29
CA GLY A 103 -5.65 -1.71 23.37
C GLY A 103 -5.02 -1.78 21.99
N LYS A 104 -4.36 -0.70 21.56
CA LYS A 104 -3.66 -0.67 20.25
C LYS A 104 -2.54 -1.69 20.16
N ASP A 105 -1.74 -1.85 21.22
CA ASP A 105 -0.66 -2.84 21.27
C ASP A 105 -1.21 -4.27 21.19
N LYS A 106 -2.35 -4.54 21.86
CA LYS A 106 -3.04 -5.83 21.76
C LYS A 106 -3.60 -6.09 20.36
N LEU A 107 -4.16 -5.07 19.72
CA LEU A 107 -4.66 -5.20 18.34
C LEU A 107 -3.52 -5.48 17.35
N ASP A 108 -2.35 -4.86 17.53
CA ASP A 108 -1.17 -5.15 16.72
C ASP A 108 -0.68 -6.59 16.93
N GLU A 109 -0.71 -7.10 18.17
CA GLU A 109 -0.39 -8.49 18.46
C GLU A 109 -1.39 -9.46 17.79
N TYR A 110 -2.71 -9.18 17.86
CA TYR A 110 -3.71 -9.98 17.15
C TYR A 110 -3.51 -9.94 15.64
N THR A 111 -3.21 -8.77 15.09
CA THR A 111 -2.88 -8.62 13.67
C THR A 111 -1.71 -9.49 13.25
N LYS A 112 -0.64 -9.53 14.05
CA LYS A 112 0.54 -10.40 13.80
C LYS A 112 0.18 -11.90 13.90
N ARG A 113 -0.69 -12.30 14.82
CA ARG A 113 -1.16 -13.69 14.93
C ARG A 113 -2.03 -14.11 13.74
N ILE A 114 -2.95 -13.23 13.31
CA ILE A 114 -3.76 -13.45 12.10
C ILE A 114 -2.85 -13.49 10.88
N ALA A 115 -1.81 -12.65 10.80
CA ALA A 115 -0.84 -12.65 9.72
C ALA A 115 -0.08 -13.97 9.61
N LEU A 116 0.26 -14.60 10.73
CA LEU A 116 0.86 -15.94 10.76
C LEU A 116 -0.08 -17.00 10.15
N ALA A 117 -1.35 -16.98 10.56
CA ALA A 117 -2.36 -17.88 10.00
C ALA A 117 -2.58 -17.65 8.50
N MET A 118 -2.69 -16.40 8.09
CA MET A 118 -2.81 -16.04 6.67
C MET A 118 -1.58 -16.45 5.85
N ALA A 119 -0.38 -16.28 6.40
CA ALA A 119 0.85 -16.72 5.75
C ALA A 119 0.89 -18.24 5.57
N ALA A 120 0.40 -19.02 6.54
CA ALA A 120 0.28 -20.46 6.43
C ALA A 120 -0.71 -20.86 5.32
N ILE A 121 -1.90 -20.24 5.27
CA ILE A 121 -2.89 -20.50 4.22
C ILE A 121 -2.33 -20.13 2.84
N MET A 122 -1.71 -18.96 2.71
CA MET A 122 -1.14 -18.51 1.44
C MET A 122 0.05 -19.37 1.00
N SER A 123 0.89 -19.86 1.92
CA SER A 123 2.01 -20.76 1.58
C SER A 123 1.52 -22.11 1.03
N ILE A 124 0.45 -22.65 1.62
CA ILE A 124 -0.21 -23.87 1.12
C ILE A 124 -0.80 -23.62 -0.26
N GLY A 125 -1.56 -22.53 -0.43
CA GLY A 125 -2.15 -22.17 -1.71
C GLY A 125 -1.10 -22.01 -2.81
N TYR A 126 -0.01 -21.31 -2.52
CA TYR A 126 1.07 -21.10 -3.48
C TYR A 126 1.82 -22.41 -3.83
N TYR A 127 2.01 -23.30 -2.86
CA TYR A 127 2.55 -24.64 -3.13
C TYR A 127 1.68 -25.42 -4.13
N PHE A 128 0.35 -25.40 -3.97
CA PHE A 128 -0.56 -26.06 -4.93
C PHE A 128 -0.48 -25.45 -6.33
N VAL A 129 -0.37 -24.14 -6.41
CA VAL A 129 -0.17 -23.45 -7.68
C VAL A 129 1.12 -23.92 -8.36
N LEU A 130 2.26 -23.90 -7.64
CA LEU A 130 3.54 -24.39 -8.17
C LEU A 130 3.45 -25.84 -8.65
N ARG A 131 2.71 -26.68 -7.93
CA ARG A 131 2.47 -28.07 -8.31
C ARG A 131 1.67 -28.19 -9.61
N ASN A 132 0.59 -27.42 -9.76
CA ASN A 132 -0.27 -27.44 -10.96
C ASN A 132 0.46 -26.97 -12.22
N TYR A 133 1.36 -26.02 -12.08
CA TYR A 133 2.19 -25.52 -13.20
C TYR A 133 3.45 -26.35 -13.46
N GLY A 134 3.66 -27.45 -12.71
CA GLY A 134 4.82 -28.33 -12.91
C GLY A 134 6.17 -27.70 -12.53
N ALA A 135 6.15 -26.65 -11.68
CA ALA A 135 7.34 -25.94 -11.25
C ALA A 135 8.12 -26.65 -10.14
N LEU A 136 7.68 -27.84 -9.69
CA LEU A 136 8.31 -28.61 -8.62
C LEU A 136 9.23 -29.68 -9.20
N GLU A 137 10.46 -29.78 -8.68
CA GLU A 137 11.42 -30.84 -9.04
C GLU A 137 10.98 -32.23 -8.52
N TYR A 138 10.34 -32.26 -7.35
CA TYR A 138 9.88 -33.49 -6.69
C TYR A 138 8.38 -33.40 -6.38
N THR A 139 7.57 -34.24 -7.08
CA THR A 139 6.11 -34.22 -6.94
C THR A 139 5.54 -35.45 -6.25
N ALA A 140 6.30 -36.55 -6.18
CA ALA A 140 5.80 -37.83 -5.69
C ALA A 140 6.70 -38.49 -4.64
N GLY A 141 6.11 -39.35 -3.80
CA GLY A 141 6.83 -40.15 -2.81
C GLY A 141 7.26 -39.36 -1.57
N LYS A 142 8.19 -39.93 -0.78
CA LYS A 142 8.72 -39.31 0.45
C LYS A 142 9.50 -38.03 0.18
N SER A 143 10.20 -37.95 -0.95
CA SER A 143 10.94 -36.76 -1.40
C SER A 143 9.99 -35.61 -1.76
N GLY A 144 8.84 -35.90 -2.40
CA GLY A 144 7.83 -34.88 -2.71
C GLY A 144 7.17 -34.31 -1.45
N PHE A 145 6.89 -35.15 -0.44
CA PHE A 145 6.36 -34.67 0.84
C PHE A 145 7.36 -33.80 1.58
N PHE A 146 8.63 -34.21 1.62
CA PHE A 146 9.69 -33.40 2.23
C PHE A 146 9.88 -32.06 1.53
N ALA A 147 9.91 -32.05 0.19
CA ALA A 147 9.98 -30.80 -0.59
C ALA A 147 8.78 -29.87 -0.30
N ALA A 148 7.57 -30.42 -0.21
CA ALA A 148 6.37 -29.64 0.13
C ALA A 148 6.50 -28.95 1.50
N VAL A 149 6.92 -29.69 2.53
CA VAL A 149 7.11 -29.14 3.88
C VAL A 149 8.18 -28.05 3.88
N VAL A 150 9.31 -28.28 3.21
CA VAL A 150 10.41 -27.30 3.14
C VAL A 150 9.96 -26.02 2.42
N ILE A 151 9.28 -26.14 1.26
CA ILE A 151 8.79 -24.98 0.50
C ILE A 151 7.80 -24.16 1.33
N MET A 152 6.79 -24.82 1.93
CA MET A 152 5.79 -24.13 2.75
C MET A 152 6.41 -23.48 3.98
N ALA A 153 7.32 -24.15 4.67
CA ALA A 153 8.03 -23.60 5.83
C ALA A 153 8.92 -22.41 5.43
N THR A 154 9.56 -22.46 4.28
CA THR A 154 10.40 -21.36 3.76
C THR A 154 9.57 -20.12 3.46
N PHE A 155 8.41 -20.25 2.81
CA PHE A 155 7.50 -19.14 2.54
C PHE A 155 6.92 -18.55 3.82
N LEU A 156 6.53 -19.40 4.77
CA LEU A 156 6.02 -18.97 6.07
C LEU A 156 7.10 -18.19 6.84
N ALA A 157 8.30 -18.74 6.94
CA ALA A 157 9.42 -18.10 7.62
C ALA A 157 9.80 -16.76 6.95
N GLY A 158 9.85 -16.73 5.62
CA GLY A 158 10.13 -15.49 4.87
C GLY A 158 9.09 -14.40 5.13
N SER A 159 7.79 -14.75 5.11
CA SER A 159 6.74 -13.78 5.43
C SER A 159 6.87 -13.23 6.85
N GLN A 160 7.08 -14.10 7.86
CA GLN A 160 7.23 -13.65 9.25
C GLN A 160 8.49 -12.80 9.45
N LEU A 161 9.58 -13.15 8.79
CA LEU A 161 10.80 -12.34 8.82
C LEU A 161 10.59 -10.96 8.17
N SER A 162 9.80 -10.88 7.08
CA SER A 162 9.44 -9.59 6.46
C SER A 162 8.64 -8.70 7.41
N VAL A 163 7.67 -9.26 8.15
CA VAL A 163 6.90 -8.54 9.17
C VAL A 163 7.80 -8.08 10.32
N TRP A 164 8.72 -8.95 10.75
CA TRP A 164 9.70 -8.59 11.78
C TRP A 164 10.63 -7.47 11.34
N LEU A 165 11.14 -7.50 10.10
CA LEU A 165 11.95 -6.42 9.53
C LEU A 165 11.17 -5.10 9.50
N GLY A 166 9.90 -5.13 9.09
CA GLY A 166 9.00 -3.96 9.12
C GLY A 166 8.88 -3.39 10.54
N GLY A 167 8.57 -4.23 11.53
CA GLY A 167 8.48 -3.80 12.92
C GLY A 167 9.79 -3.22 13.48
N ARG A 168 10.96 -3.73 13.04
CA ARG A 168 12.25 -3.14 13.43
C ARG A 168 12.50 -1.78 12.79
N ILE A 169 12.01 -1.56 11.57
CA ILE A 169 12.07 -0.22 10.94
C ILE A 169 11.15 0.74 11.71
N ASP A 170 9.94 0.32 12.12
CA ASP A 170 9.02 1.14 12.91
C ASP A 170 9.66 1.60 14.23
N GLU A 171 10.38 0.70 14.91
CA GLU A 171 10.97 0.94 16.24
C GLU A 171 12.25 1.80 16.16
N PHE A 172 13.17 1.46 15.28
CA PHE A 172 14.53 2.04 15.23
C PHE A 172 14.83 2.83 13.96
N GLY A 173 13.98 2.77 12.96
CA GLY A 173 14.15 3.42 11.66
C GLY A 173 13.39 4.73 11.51
N ILE A 174 12.99 5.03 10.28
CA ILE A 174 12.23 6.22 9.89
C ILE A 174 10.98 5.79 9.14
N GLY A 175 9.82 6.39 9.48
CA GLY A 175 8.55 6.14 8.81
C GLY A 175 7.96 4.77 9.13
N ASN A 176 6.96 4.33 8.35
CA ASN A 176 6.29 3.04 8.52
C ASN A 176 7.08 1.94 7.81
N GLY A 177 7.56 0.94 8.57
CA GLY A 177 8.45 -0.09 8.07
C GLY A 177 7.82 -0.98 7.00
N VAL A 178 6.55 -1.36 7.16
CA VAL A 178 5.83 -2.15 6.15
C VAL A 178 5.72 -1.37 4.85
N SER A 179 5.34 -0.09 4.91
CA SER A 179 5.26 0.79 3.74
C SER A 179 6.60 0.94 3.04
N ILE A 180 7.69 1.07 3.81
CA ILE A 180 9.07 1.16 3.28
C ILE A 180 9.51 -0.14 2.59
N LEU A 181 9.16 -1.30 3.13
CA LEU A 181 9.47 -2.58 2.48
C LEU A 181 8.70 -2.73 1.15
N ILE A 182 7.43 -2.32 1.10
CA ILE A 182 6.64 -2.28 -0.15
C ILE A 182 7.28 -1.31 -1.14
N PHE A 183 7.64 -0.12 -0.70
CA PHE A 183 8.34 0.88 -1.52
C PHE A 183 9.63 0.32 -2.11
N ALA A 184 10.47 -0.31 -1.29
CA ALA A 184 11.69 -0.96 -1.73
C ALA A 184 11.43 -2.07 -2.76
N GLY A 185 10.35 -2.83 -2.58
CA GLY A 185 9.86 -3.83 -3.53
C GLY A 185 9.51 -3.20 -4.89
N ILE A 186 8.71 -2.16 -4.89
CA ILE A 186 8.27 -1.46 -6.11
C ILE A 186 9.46 -0.83 -6.85
N VAL A 187 10.32 -0.11 -6.14
CA VAL A 187 11.50 0.54 -6.73
C VAL A 187 12.45 -0.46 -7.37
N SER A 188 12.56 -1.66 -6.85
CA SER A 188 13.44 -2.68 -7.43
C SER A 188 12.98 -3.21 -8.78
N ARG A 189 11.70 -3.08 -9.09
CA ARG A 189 11.15 -3.42 -10.41
C ARG A 189 11.34 -2.33 -11.46
N TRP A 190 12.13 -1.31 -11.15
CA TRP A 190 12.51 -0.27 -12.11
C TRP A 190 13.18 -0.84 -13.37
N THR A 191 13.77 -2.03 -13.26
CA THR A 191 14.28 -2.79 -14.42
C THR A 191 13.21 -3.15 -15.44
N ASP A 192 11.95 -3.30 -15.01
CA ASP A 192 10.82 -3.59 -15.92
C ASP A 192 10.57 -2.41 -16.88
N ILE A 193 10.91 -1.19 -16.46
CA ILE A 193 10.87 0.02 -17.33
C ILE A 193 11.86 -0.12 -18.49
N ASN A 194 13.06 -0.67 -18.26
CA ASN A 194 14.01 -0.93 -19.32
C ASN A 194 13.47 -1.91 -20.37
N THR A 195 12.74 -2.93 -19.91
CA THR A 195 12.10 -3.91 -20.82
C THR A 195 11.02 -3.25 -21.66
N ILE A 196 10.20 -2.38 -21.05
CA ILE A 196 9.17 -1.61 -21.76
C ILE A 196 9.83 -0.64 -22.76
N ALA A 197 10.87 0.08 -22.35
CA ALA A 197 11.61 0.98 -23.21
C ALA A 197 12.26 0.25 -24.38
N HIS A 198 12.83 -0.94 -24.15
CA HIS A 198 13.39 -1.78 -25.20
C HIS A 198 12.31 -2.26 -26.17
N ASN A 199 11.15 -2.73 -25.70
CA ASN A 199 10.04 -3.14 -26.55
C ASN A 199 9.52 -1.99 -27.42
N ILE A 200 9.43 -0.78 -26.86
CA ILE A 200 9.06 0.42 -27.62
C ILE A 200 10.13 0.72 -28.69
N ALA A 201 11.43 0.65 -28.34
CA ALA A 201 12.52 0.89 -29.27
C ALA A 201 12.50 -0.09 -30.45
N VAL A 202 12.30 -1.39 -30.19
CA VAL A 202 12.17 -2.43 -31.24
C VAL A 202 10.98 -2.15 -32.16
N GLN A 203 9.85 -1.70 -31.64
CA GLN A 203 8.67 -1.34 -32.44
C GLN A 203 8.93 -0.08 -33.30
N VAL A 204 9.68 0.88 -32.79
CA VAL A 204 10.11 2.08 -33.56
C VAL A 204 11.07 1.69 -34.69
N GLU A 205 12.03 0.81 -34.44
CA GLU A 205 12.97 0.28 -35.42
C GLU A 205 12.26 -0.52 -36.52
N SER A 206 11.15 -1.20 -36.23
CA SER A 206 10.32 -1.90 -37.20
C SER A 206 9.50 -0.99 -38.13
N GLY A 207 9.66 0.35 -37.99
CA GLY A 207 9.02 1.34 -38.86
C GLY A 207 7.76 1.98 -38.28
N ASN A 208 7.31 1.59 -37.09
CA ASN A 208 6.15 2.17 -36.44
C ASN A 208 6.51 3.39 -35.57
N TRP A 209 6.77 4.52 -36.20
CA TRP A 209 7.15 5.75 -35.49
C TRP A 209 6.12 6.25 -34.47
N LEU A 210 4.85 5.83 -34.57
CA LEU A 210 3.79 6.12 -33.60
C LEU A 210 4.13 5.60 -32.19
N TYR A 211 4.90 4.52 -32.08
CA TYR A 211 5.33 3.99 -30.77
C TYR A 211 6.32 4.92 -30.04
N SER A 212 7.02 5.81 -30.75
CA SER A 212 7.83 6.84 -30.09
C SER A 212 6.97 7.85 -29.34
N LEU A 213 5.81 8.22 -29.90
CA LEU A 213 4.82 9.07 -29.20
C LEU A 213 4.22 8.36 -27.98
N VAL A 214 3.99 7.06 -28.08
CA VAL A 214 3.52 6.22 -26.95
C VAL A 214 4.58 6.24 -25.83
N GLY A 215 5.87 6.07 -26.15
CA GLY A 215 6.96 6.12 -25.16
C GLY A 215 7.07 7.47 -24.46
N ILE A 216 7.01 8.57 -25.22
CA ILE A 216 7.01 9.93 -24.66
C ILE A 216 5.77 10.15 -23.80
N GLY A 217 4.59 9.75 -24.31
CA GLY A 217 3.33 9.83 -23.57
C GLY A 217 3.37 9.08 -22.22
N MET A 218 4.02 7.91 -22.19
CA MET A 218 4.21 7.13 -20.97
C MET A 218 5.07 7.88 -19.93
N VAL A 219 6.19 8.45 -20.34
CA VAL A 219 7.05 9.22 -19.43
C VAL A 219 6.30 10.44 -18.89
N VAL A 220 5.61 11.18 -19.78
CA VAL A 220 4.79 12.34 -19.38
C VAL A 220 3.69 11.93 -18.41
N ALA A 221 3.00 10.81 -18.67
CA ALA A 221 1.95 10.27 -17.81
C ALA A 221 2.50 9.88 -16.42
N MET A 222 3.68 9.25 -16.36
CA MET A 222 4.34 8.92 -15.09
C MET A 222 4.71 10.19 -14.29
N LEU A 223 5.31 11.17 -14.92
CA LEU A 223 5.67 12.45 -14.27
C LEU A 223 4.42 13.19 -13.79
N PHE A 224 3.37 13.20 -14.62
CA PHE A 224 2.07 13.76 -14.25
C PHE A 224 1.45 13.03 -13.04
N ALA A 225 1.48 11.69 -13.01
CA ALA A 225 0.97 10.91 -11.89
C ALA A 225 1.71 11.24 -10.59
N VAL A 226 3.04 11.28 -10.60
CA VAL A 226 3.84 11.64 -9.43
C VAL A 226 3.53 13.06 -8.94
N TRP A 227 3.46 14.02 -9.88
CA TRP A 227 3.10 15.41 -9.56
C TRP A 227 1.69 15.49 -8.98
N PHE A 228 0.71 14.81 -9.59
CA PHE A 228 -0.69 14.81 -9.18
C PHE A 228 -0.88 14.20 -7.79
N VAL A 229 -0.22 13.07 -7.51
CA VAL A 229 -0.22 12.45 -6.18
C VAL A 229 0.39 13.37 -5.14
N SER A 230 1.56 13.96 -5.43
CA SER A 230 2.25 14.86 -4.50
C SER A 230 1.41 16.11 -4.20
N TYR A 231 0.74 16.65 -5.21
CA TYR A 231 -0.17 17.78 -5.05
C TYR A 231 -1.38 17.43 -4.21
N SER A 232 -2.01 16.28 -4.48
CA SER A 232 -3.22 15.80 -3.79
C SER A 232 -2.93 15.46 -2.32
N ASP A 233 -1.77 14.85 -2.04
CA ASP A 233 -1.35 14.50 -0.67
C ASP A 233 -1.00 15.72 0.17
N GLY A 234 -0.58 16.82 -0.47
CA GLY A 234 -0.37 18.13 0.16
C GLY A 234 -1.65 18.93 0.39
N ALA A 235 -2.75 18.57 -0.28
CA ALA A 235 -3.99 19.33 -0.20
C ALA A 235 -4.70 19.10 1.14
N GLU A 236 -4.95 20.19 1.89
CA GLU A 236 -5.65 20.15 3.17
C GLU A 236 -6.71 21.25 3.25
N ARG A 237 -7.85 20.93 3.85
CA ARG A 237 -8.86 21.89 4.23
C ARG A 237 -8.62 22.34 5.66
N ARG A 238 -8.31 23.62 5.88
CA ARG A 238 -8.07 24.21 7.19
C ARG A 238 -9.37 24.71 7.79
N ILE A 239 -9.82 24.08 8.88
CA ILE A 239 -11.01 24.50 9.62
C ILE A 239 -10.52 25.41 10.77
N PRO A 240 -10.86 26.71 10.76
CA PRO A 240 -10.40 27.63 11.80
C PRO A 240 -10.99 27.28 13.17
N VAL A 241 -10.18 27.40 14.23
CA VAL A 241 -10.60 27.18 15.61
C VAL A 241 -10.19 28.39 16.44
N GLN A 242 -11.10 28.86 17.30
CA GLN A 242 -10.86 29.94 18.24
C GLN A 242 -10.87 29.39 19.68
N TYR A 243 -9.86 29.71 20.46
CA TYR A 243 -9.76 29.37 21.88
C TYR A 243 -9.97 30.60 22.74
N ALA A 244 -10.86 30.51 23.73
CA ALA A 244 -11.20 31.63 24.62
C ALA A 244 -10.01 32.15 25.46
N ALA A 245 -9.06 31.28 25.81
CA ALA A 245 -7.91 31.62 26.66
C ALA A 245 -6.70 32.20 25.89
N ARG A 246 -6.66 32.14 24.57
CA ARG A 246 -5.57 32.75 23.79
C ARG A 246 -5.91 34.17 23.43
N LYS A 247 -5.48 35.12 24.31
CA LYS A 247 -5.21 36.47 23.86
C LYS A 247 -4.32 36.40 22.63
N TYR A 248 -4.73 37.10 21.59
CA TYR A 248 -3.99 37.27 20.34
C TYR A 248 -2.48 37.39 20.59
N ASN A 249 -1.72 36.36 20.42
CA ASN A 249 -0.28 36.51 20.36
C ASN A 249 0.03 37.27 19.07
N ALA A 250 0.89 38.28 19.17
CA ALA A 250 1.23 39.28 18.16
C ALA A 250 1.71 38.76 16.78
N ARG A 251 1.66 37.45 16.52
CA ARG A 251 2.01 36.81 15.27
C ARG A 251 0.84 36.20 14.47
N GLY A 252 -0.42 36.49 14.86
CA GLY A 252 -1.58 36.20 13.98
C GLY A 252 -1.80 34.76 13.52
N GLN A 253 -1.20 33.75 14.14
CA GLN A 253 -1.44 32.37 13.76
C GLN A 253 -2.77 31.87 14.33
N ALA A 254 -3.82 31.90 13.49
CA ALA A 254 -5.08 31.25 13.80
C ALA A 254 -4.86 29.74 13.94
N SER A 255 -5.32 29.16 15.05
CA SER A 255 -5.35 27.70 15.19
C SER A 255 -6.35 27.14 14.20
N TYR A 256 -6.00 26.02 13.56
CA TYR A 256 -6.90 25.34 12.62
C TYR A 256 -6.78 23.81 12.76
N ILE A 257 -7.85 23.12 12.41
CA ILE A 257 -7.84 21.67 12.27
C ILE A 257 -7.57 21.36 10.80
N PRO A 258 -6.42 20.71 10.46
CA PRO A 258 -6.14 20.31 9.09
C PRO A 258 -6.91 19.03 8.76
N VAL A 259 -7.76 19.07 7.75
CA VAL A 259 -8.43 17.90 7.16
C VAL A 259 -7.80 17.65 5.80
N LYS A 260 -6.97 16.61 5.68
CA LYS A 260 -6.30 16.29 4.43
C LYS A 260 -7.27 15.73 3.40
N LEU A 261 -7.00 15.95 2.11
CA LEU A 261 -7.79 15.41 1.01
C LEU A 261 -7.68 13.87 0.94
N LEU A 262 -6.47 13.36 1.08
CA LEU A 262 -6.16 11.93 1.10
C LEU A 262 -5.82 11.48 2.54
N MET A 263 -6.79 11.59 3.46
CA MET A 263 -6.58 11.14 4.85
C MET A 263 -6.34 9.64 4.94
N SER A 264 -7.04 8.87 4.12
CA SER A 264 -6.91 7.41 4.02
C SER A 264 -5.60 6.94 3.36
N GLY A 265 -4.82 7.87 2.77
CA GLY A 265 -3.60 7.54 2.04
C GLY A 265 -3.85 6.57 0.88
N VAL A 266 -2.97 5.58 0.73
CA VAL A 266 -3.04 4.53 -0.32
C VAL A 266 -3.87 3.32 0.08
N MET A 267 -4.28 3.20 1.34
CA MET A 267 -4.97 2.00 1.86
C MET A 267 -6.22 1.62 1.09
N PRO A 268 -7.14 2.54 0.70
CA PRO A 268 -8.32 2.17 -0.07
C PRO A 268 -8.02 1.48 -1.40
N ILE A 269 -6.97 1.90 -2.09
CA ILE A 269 -6.56 1.30 -3.36
C ILE A 269 -5.98 -0.10 -3.15
N ILE A 270 -5.15 -0.28 -2.12
CA ILE A 270 -4.58 -1.59 -1.78
C ILE A 270 -5.70 -2.57 -1.45
N PHE A 271 -6.68 -2.17 -0.65
CA PHE A 271 -7.80 -3.03 -0.25
C PHE A 271 -8.72 -3.37 -1.41
N ALA A 272 -9.07 -2.38 -2.23
CA ALA A 272 -9.83 -2.63 -3.44
C ALA A 272 -9.08 -3.63 -4.35
N GLY A 273 -7.75 -3.50 -4.50
CA GLY A 273 -6.91 -4.43 -5.25
C GLY A 273 -6.93 -5.85 -4.68
N VAL A 274 -6.79 -5.99 -3.35
CA VAL A 274 -6.85 -7.31 -2.68
C VAL A 274 -8.21 -7.96 -2.89
N ILE A 275 -9.32 -7.24 -2.73
CA ILE A 275 -10.66 -7.81 -2.94
C ILE A 275 -10.87 -8.20 -4.39
N MET A 276 -10.45 -7.36 -5.34
CA MET A 276 -10.52 -7.66 -6.77
C MET A 276 -9.64 -8.85 -7.18
N SER A 277 -8.62 -9.18 -6.41
CA SER A 277 -7.79 -10.36 -6.67
C SER A 277 -8.47 -11.68 -6.25
N ILE A 278 -9.50 -11.66 -5.38
CA ILE A 278 -10.16 -12.88 -4.89
C ILE A 278 -10.88 -13.65 -6.00
N PRO A 279 -11.78 -13.05 -6.83
CA PRO A 279 -12.49 -13.78 -7.88
C PRO A 279 -11.55 -14.45 -8.86
N ALA A 280 -10.52 -13.75 -9.28
CA ALA A 280 -9.57 -14.26 -10.22
C ALA A 280 -8.65 -15.34 -9.58
N THR A 281 -8.34 -15.27 -8.25
CA THR A 281 -7.67 -16.37 -7.53
C THR A 281 -8.54 -17.62 -7.49
N VAL A 282 -9.84 -17.45 -7.23
CA VAL A 282 -10.80 -18.57 -7.23
C VAL A 282 -10.90 -19.21 -8.62
N ASP A 283 -10.91 -18.40 -9.68
CA ASP A 283 -10.97 -18.88 -11.07
C ASP A 283 -9.81 -19.80 -11.44
N MET A 284 -8.62 -19.58 -10.89
CA MET A 284 -7.43 -20.43 -11.12
C MET A 284 -7.57 -21.85 -10.55
N PHE A 285 -8.40 -22.04 -9.51
CA PHE A 285 -8.65 -23.36 -8.93
C PHE A 285 -9.80 -24.10 -9.58
N ILE A 286 -10.52 -23.47 -10.52
CA ILE A 286 -11.69 -24.03 -11.18
C ILE A 286 -11.29 -24.58 -12.57
N ASP A 287 -11.58 -25.85 -12.78
CA ASP A 287 -11.48 -26.45 -14.11
C ASP A 287 -12.48 -25.78 -15.07
N ALA A 288 -11.98 -24.98 -16.00
CA ALA A 288 -12.79 -24.27 -17.01
C ALA A 288 -13.67 -25.21 -17.84
N THR A 289 -13.25 -26.46 -17.99
CA THR A 289 -14.00 -27.49 -18.73
C THR A 289 -15.19 -28.07 -17.96
N LYS A 290 -15.09 -28.15 -16.63
CA LYS A 290 -16.13 -28.74 -15.76
C LYS A 290 -17.17 -27.73 -15.29
N HIS A 291 -16.77 -26.48 -15.10
CA HIS A 291 -17.59 -25.41 -14.50
C HIS A 291 -17.66 -24.15 -15.38
N VAL A 292 -18.07 -24.31 -16.66
CA VAL A 292 -18.10 -23.24 -17.67
C VAL A 292 -18.87 -22.00 -17.21
N ARG A 293 -20.01 -22.16 -16.53
CA ARG A 293 -20.81 -21.01 -16.04
C ARG A 293 -20.09 -20.22 -14.95
N LEU A 294 -19.39 -20.90 -14.03
CA LEU A 294 -18.68 -20.25 -12.94
C LEU A 294 -17.44 -19.54 -13.49
N HIS A 295 -16.70 -20.19 -14.38
CA HIS A 295 -15.58 -19.59 -15.08
C HIS A 295 -16.00 -18.34 -15.89
N SER A 296 -17.13 -18.37 -16.62
CA SER A 296 -17.61 -17.21 -17.37
C SER A 296 -18.06 -16.03 -16.46
N VAL A 297 -18.53 -16.31 -15.25
CA VAL A 297 -18.86 -15.24 -14.27
C VAL A 297 -17.58 -14.66 -13.66
N LEU A 298 -16.62 -15.52 -13.31
CA LEU A 298 -15.36 -15.07 -12.72
C LEU A 298 -14.47 -14.34 -13.72
N SER A 299 -14.48 -14.74 -14.99
CA SER A 299 -13.72 -14.07 -16.06
C SER A 299 -14.21 -12.64 -16.34
N VAL A 300 -15.43 -12.30 -15.98
CA VAL A 300 -15.92 -10.91 -16.02
C VAL A 300 -15.14 -9.99 -15.07
N PHE A 301 -14.61 -10.56 -13.98
CA PHE A 301 -13.75 -9.85 -13.02
C PHE A 301 -12.25 -9.92 -13.37
N SER A 302 -11.90 -10.39 -14.57
CA SER A 302 -10.53 -10.33 -15.04
C SER A 302 -10.15 -8.91 -15.49
N SER A 303 -8.86 -8.58 -15.39
CA SER A 303 -8.31 -7.32 -15.87
C SER A 303 -8.57 -7.17 -17.37
N GLY A 304 -9.14 -6.03 -17.78
CA GLY A 304 -9.54 -5.75 -19.18
C GLY A 304 -11.04 -5.65 -19.39
N SER A 305 -11.89 -6.10 -18.45
CA SER A 305 -13.34 -5.92 -18.52
C SER A 305 -13.75 -4.54 -17.99
N TRP A 306 -14.69 -3.86 -18.64
CA TRP A 306 -15.28 -2.60 -18.14
C TRP A 306 -15.92 -2.77 -16.75
N ILE A 307 -16.46 -3.96 -16.47
CA ILE A 307 -17.06 -4.29 -15.18
C ILE A 307 -16.00 -4.32 -14.09
N TYR A 308 -14.83 -4.87 -14.38
CA TYR A 308 -13.68 -4.84 -13.46
C TYR A 308 -13.34 -3.41 -13.03
N TYR A 309 -13.20 -2.49 -13.98
CA TYR A 309 -12.87 -1.09 -13.68
C TYR A 309 -13.97 -0.37 -12.90
N ALA A 310 -15.24 -0.61 -13.25
CA ALA A 310 -16.36 -0.02 -12.52
C ALA A 310 -16.44 -0.50 -11.07
N VAL A 311 -16.30 -1.80 -10.83
CA VAL A 311 -16.32 -2.38 -9.48
C VAL A 311 -15.10 -1.90 -8.69
N TYR A 312 -13.93 -1.81 -9.32
CA TYR A 312 -12.72 -1.33 -8.68
C TYR A 312 -12.86 0.11 -8.17
N VAL A 313 -13.41 1.01 -8.99
CA VAL A 313 -13.70 2.41 -8.58
C VAL A 313 -14.71 2.47 -7.43
N ILE A 314 -15.77 1.67 -7.48
CA ILE A 314 -16.78 1.60 -6.42
C ILE A 314 -16.13 1.12 -5.10
N LEU A 315 -15.27 0.10 -5.16
CA LEU A 315 -14.55 -0.41 -3.99
C LEU A 315 -13.59 0.64 -3.43
N ILE A 316 -12.84 1.35 -4.28
CA ILE A 316 -11.97 2.45 -3.85
C ILE A 316 -12.79 3.51 -3.11
N ALA A 317 -13.93 3.93 -3.65
CA ALA A 317 -14.79 4.92 -3.02
C ALA A 317 -15.32 4.42 -1.67
N LEU A 318 -15.84 3.19 -1.63
CA LEU A 318 -16.35 2.57 -0.40
C LEU A 318 -15.29 2.51 0.69
N PHE A 319 -14.10 2.02 0.37
CA PHE A 319 -13.00 1.96 1.33
C PHE A 319 -12.48 3.33 1.74
N ASN A 320 -12.48 4.30 0.84
CA ASN A 320 -12.07 5.66 1.21
C ASN A 320 -13.01 6.28 2.23
N PHE A 321 -14.34 6.15 2.06
CA PHE A 321 -15.32 6.58 3.05
C PHE A 321 -15.11 5.86 4.38
N PHE A 322 -15.00 4.54 4.35
CA PHE A 322 -14.77 3.69 5.51
C PHE A 322 -13.51 4.10 6.30
N TYR A 323 -12.39 4.33 5.61
CA TYR A 323 -11.13 4.73 6.25
C TYR A 323 -11.18 6.10 6.88
N ILE A 324 -11.83 7.06 6.25
CA ILE A 324 -11.96 8.41 6.78
C ILE A 324 -12.76 8.41 8.07
N GLU A 325 -13.84 7.62 8.15
CA GLU A 325 -14.63 7.47 9.38
C GLU A 325 -13.84 6.85 10.53
N ILE A 326 -12.97 5.88 10.24
CA ILE A 326 -12.13 5.24 11.26
C ILE A 326 -11.02 6.17 11.75
N GLN A 327 -10.37 6.90 10.83
CA GLN A 327 -9.22 7.72 11.18
C GLN A 327 -9.59 9.04 11.84
N PHE A 328 -10.77 9.56 11.57
CA PHE A 328 -11.19 10.86 12.05
C PHE A 328 -12.46 10.76 12.91
N ASP A 329 -12.28 10.59 14.20
CA ASP A 329 -13.38 10.62 15.16
C ASP A 329 -13.84 12.05 15.43
N ALA A 330 -14.83 12.51 14.67
CA ALA A 330 -15.41 13.85 14.82
C ALA A 330 -16.02 14.10 16.20
N VAL A 331 -16.50 13.05 16.88
CA VAL A 331 -17.10 13.15 18.22
C VAL A 331 -16.01 13.43 19.25
N SER A 332 -14.92 12.67 19.25
CA SER A 332 -13.78 12.88 20.14
C SER A 332 -13.12 14.24 19.92
N ILE A 333 -12.94 14.65 18.66
CA ILE A 333 -12.37 15.96 18.33
C ILE A 333 -13.25 17.10 18.84
N SER A 334 -14.57 17.04 18.61
CA SER A 334 -15.52 18.04 19.09
C SER A 334 -15.55 18.12 20.62
N SER A 335 -15.50 16.96 21.31
CA SER A 335 -15.43 16.88 22.77
C SER A 335 -14.13 17.49 23.30
N ASN A 336 -12.99 17.16 22.71
CA ASN A 336 -11.68 17.70 23.09
C ASN A 336 -11.63 19.22 22.88
N LEU A 337 -12.16 19.73 21.77
CA LEU A 337 -12.29 21.16 21.53
C LEU A 337 -13.10 21.85 22.65
N ARG A 338 -14.26 21.28 22.97
CA ARG A 338 -15.11 21.82 24.04
C ARG A 338 -14.40 21.84 25.38
N ASN A 339 -13.71 20.76 25.74
CA ASN A 339 -12.97 20.66 27.00
C ASN A 339 -11.79 21.65 27.09
N GLN A 340 -11.20 22.00 25.96
CA GLN A 340 -10.12 22.98 25.85
C GLN A 340 -10.62 24.43 25.67
N GLY A 341 -11.93 24.68 25.75
CA GLY A 341 -12.52 25.99 25.50
C GLY A 341 -12.39 26.49 24.07
N GLY A 342 -12.22 25.57 23.09
CA GLY A 342 -12.15 25.86 21.67
C GLY A 342 -13.53 25.83 21.02
N ALA A 343 -13.74 26.71 20.05
CA ALA A 343 -14.96 26.74 19.23
C ALA A 343 -14.62 26.95 17.75
N VAL A 344 -15.42 26.36 16.87
CA VAL A 344 -15.38 26.67 15.45
C VAL A 344 -16.28 27.89 15.19
N PRO A 345 -15.80 28.96 14.52
CA PRO A 345 -16.60 30.12 14.24
C PRO A 345 -17.92 29.77 13.53
N GLY A 346 -19.04 30.27 14.07
CA GLY A 346 -20.37 30.02 13.52
C GLY A 346 -21.06 28.75 14.00
N TYR A 347 -20.40 27.89 14.81
CA TYR A 347 -20.99 26.66 15.36
C TYR A 347 -20.83 26.61 16.88
N ARG A 348 -21.87 26.13 17.58
CA ARG A 348 -21.81 25.91 19.03
C ARG A 348 -20.93 24.68 19.32
N PRO A 349 -20.04 24.74 20.36
CA PRO A 349 -19.27 23.59 20.79
C PRO A 349 -20.17 22.41 21.18
N GLY A 350 -19.85 21.20 20.70
CA GLY A 350 -20.61 19.97 20.94
C GLY A 350 -21.25 19.40 19.68
N PRO A 351 -22.52 18.91 19.73
CA PRO A 351 -23.13 18.15 18.63
C PRO A 351 -23.17 18.88 17.28
N GLN A 352 -23.37 20.21 17.29
CA GLN A 352 -23.37 21.00 16.05
C GLN A 352 -21.99 21.04 15.39
N THR A 353 -20.91 21.11 16.19
CA THR A 353 -19.55 21.05 15.68
C THR A 353 -19.25 19.65 15.12
N THR A 354 -19.72 18.58 15.78
CA THR A 354 -19.59 17.20 15.27
C THR A 354 -20.29 17.05 13.91
N GLU A 355 -21.52 17.54 13.78
CA GLU A 355 -22.27 17.46 12.52
C GLU A 355 -21.57 18.23 11.38
N MET A 356 -21.03 19.42 11.69
CA MET A 356 -20.28 20.21 10.71
C MET A 356 -18.99 19.48 10.27
N LEU A 357 -18.25 18.90 11.24
CA LEU A 357 -17.05 18.11 10.94
C LEU A 357 -17.39 16.91 10.06
N ASN A 358 -18.43 16.14 10.39
CA ASN A 358 -18.88 15.01 9.58
C ASN A 358 -19.27 15.43 8.14
N LYS A 359 -20.00 16.53 7.99
CA LYS A 359 -20.31 17.06 6.65
C LYS A 359 -19.07 17.47 5.86
N ALA A 360 -18.08 18.06 6.55
CA ALA A 360 -16.80 18.40 5.92
C ALA A 360 -16.01 17.15 5.50
N LEU A 361 -15.97 16.11 6.35
CA LEU A 361 -15.32 14.84 6.09
C LEU A 361 -15.95 14.10 4.91
N HIS A 362 -17.27 13.98 4.85
CA HIS A 362 -17.97 13.33 3.73
C HIS A 362 -17.66 14.03 2.39
N LYS A 363 -17.62 15.37 2.37
CA LYS A 363 -17.24 16.10 1.16
C LYS A 363 -15.79 15.83 0.75
N MET A 364 -14.87 15.80 1.73
CA MET A 364 -13.47 15.47 1.47
C MET A 364 -13.31 14.01 1.04
N ALA A 365 -14.07 13.07 1.65
CA ALA A 365 -14.10 11.66 1.24
C ALA A 365 -14.51 11.49 -0.22
N LEU A 366 -15.59 12.15 -0.63
CA LEU A 366 -16.07 12.08 -2.00
C LEU A 366 -15.05 12.63 -3.00
N THR A 367 -14.49 13.81 -2.71
CA THR A 367 -13.45 14.41 -3.54
C THR A 367 -12.20 13.53 -3.58
N GLY A 368 -11.76 13.01 -2.42
CA GLY A 368 -10.62 12.08 -2.31
C GLY A 368 -10.84 10.80 -3.10
N SER A 369 -12.05 10.21 -3.06
CA SER A 369 -12.39 9.01 -3.85
C SER A 369 -12.25 9.26 -5.35
N PHE A 370 -12.67 10.43 -5.83
CA PHE A 370 -12.52 10.80 -7.23
C PHE A 370 -11.04 10.92 -7.64
N TYR A 371 -10.20 11.55 -6.79
CA TYR A 371 -8.76 11.62 -7.02
C TYR A 371 -8.10 10.25 -7.03
N LEU A 372 -8.45 9.39 -6.07
CA LEU A 372 -7.92 8.02 -6.00
C LEU A 372 -8.33 7.20 -7.22
N ALA A 373 -9.57 7.33 -7.68
CA ALA A 373 -10.07 6.66 -8.88
C ALA A 373 -9.31 7.08 -10.15
N ILE A 374 -9.07 8.39 -10.34
CA ILE A 374 -8.29 8.89 -11.48
C ILE A 374 -6.88 8.27 -11.48
N ILE A 375 -6.19 8.28 -10.34
CA ILE A 375 -4.83 7.74 -10.23
C ILE A 375 -4.82 6.23 -10.50
N ALA A 376 -5.79 5.50 -9.95
CA ALA A 376 -5.88 4.06 -10.11
C ALA A 376 -6.22 3.62 -11.54
N LEU A 377 -7.07 4.39 -12.24
CA LEU A 377 -7.46 4.09 -13.62
C LEU A 377 -6.45 4.58 -14.68
N MET A 378 -5.60 5.55 -14.34
CA MET A 378 -4.68 6.18 -15.29
C MET A 378 -3.82 5.18 -16.09
N PRO A 379 -3.14 4.18 -15.48
CA PRO A 379 -2.36 3.21 -16.25
C PRO A 379 -3.21 2.26 -17.08
N MET A 380 -4.42 1.96 -16.61
CA MET A 380 -5.36 1.10 -17.32
C MET A 380 -5.85 1.77 -18.60
N VAL A 381 -6.18 3.06 -18.52
CA VAL A 381 -6.52 3.88 -19.71
C VAL A 381 -5.34 3.97 -20.65
N PHE A 382 -4.13 4.17 -20.13
CA PHE A 382 -2.94 4.22 -20.94
C PHE A 382 -2.65 2.88 -21.64
N SER A 383 -2.81 1.75 -20.93
CA SER A 383 -2.67 0.39 -21.51
C SER A 383 -3.67 0.15 -22.64
N LEU A 384 -4.92 0.62 -22.50
CA LEU A 384 -5.94 0.52 -23.54
C LEU A 384 -5.58 1.34 -24.80
N ILE A 385 -5.00 2.53 -24.62
CA ILE A 385 -4.62 3.42 -25.73
C ILE A 385 -3.35 2.92 -26.43
N SER A 386 -2.36 2.46 -25.67
CA SER A 386 -1.07 2.03 -26.17
C SER A 386 -1.07 0.62 -26.76
N GLY A 387 -2.07 -0.22 -26.42
CA GLY A 387 -2.08 -1.63 -26.76
C GLY A 387 -0.94 -2.44 -26.11
N THR A 388 -0.16 -1.82 -25.22
CA THR A 388 0.96 -2.46 -24.51
C THR A 388 0.55 -2.71 -23.07
N GLN A 389 0.81 -3.93 -22.58
CA GLN A 389 0.58 -4.25 -21.18
C GLN A 389 1.68 -3.60 -20.34
N ILE A 390 1.27 -2.60 -19.54
CA ILE A 390 2.20 -1.90 -18.67
C ILE A 390 2.14 -2.56 -17.30
N SER A 391 3.20 -3.29 -16.96
CA SER A 391 3.35 -3.91 -15.63
C SER A 391 3.50 -2.90 -14.48
N PHE A 392 3.76 -1.63 -14.80
CA PHE A 392 3.89 -0.53 -13.83
C PHE A 392 2.53 0.14 -13.63
N GLY A 393 1.73 -0.39 -12.70
CA GLY A 393 0.40 0.13 -12.39
C GLY A 393 0.42 1.48 -11.66
N GLY A 394 -0.66 2.30 -11.80
CA GLY A 394 -0.83 3.55 -11.06
C GLY A 394 -0.83 3.37 -9.55
N THR A 395 -1.25 2.19 -9.10
CA THR A 395 -1.15 1.79 -7.70
C THR A 395 0.28 1.79 -7.20
N SER A 396 1.24 1.26 -7.99
CA SER A 396 2.66 1.27 -7.61
C SER A 396 3.27 2.66 -7.58
N LEU A 397 2.95 3.52 -8.57
CA LEU A 397 3.38 4.91 -8.57
C LEU A 397 2.80 5.70 -7.39
N MET A 398 1.52 5.46 -7.06
CA MET A 398 0.88 6.09 -5.93
C MET A 398 1.51 5.65 -4.60
N ILE A 399 1.70 4.34 -4.39
CA ILE A 399 2.34 3.82 -3.18
C ILE A 399 3.75 4.40 -3.06
N MET A 400 4.51 4.40 -4.15
CA MET A 400 5.87 4.93 -4.18
C MET A 400 5.91 6.42 -3.80
N SER A 401 5.04 7.24 -4.39
CA SER A 401 4.99 8.69 -4.12
C SER A 401 4.54 8.99 -2.70
N SER A 402 3.49 8.31 -2.21
CA SER A 402 2.95 8.55 -0.86
C SER A 402 3.92 8.11 0.23
N VAL A 403 4.57 6.96 0.07
CA VAL A 403 5.58 6.49 1.04
C VAL A 403 6.80 7.41 1.04
N ALA A 404 7.26 7.88 -0.13
CA ALA A 404 8.35 8.84 -0.21
C ALA A 404 8.00 10.15 0.53
N LEU A 405 6.78 10.67 0.34
CA LEU A 405 6.30 11.86 1.06
C LEU A 405 6.15 11.63 2.57
N GLU A 406 5.68 10.45 2.99
CA GLU A 406 5.58 10.08 4.40
C GLU A 406 6.97 10.05 5.06
N VAL A 407 7.97 9.46 4.41
CA VAL A 407 9.36 9.45 4.88
C VAL A 407 9.92 10.87 4.99
N VAL A 408 9.70 11.72 3.97
CA VAL A 408 10.15 13.13 4.01
C VAL A 408 9.50 13.89 5.18
N ARG A 409 8.17 13.74 5.38
CA ARG A 409 7.45 14.37 6.51
C ARG A 409 7.95 13.86 7.86
N SER A 410 8.22 12.57 7.98
CA SER A 410 8.80 11.98 9.18
C SER A 410 10.17 12.62 9.49
N MET A 411 11.03 12.76 8.48
CA MET A 411 12.33 13.45 8.63
C MET A 411 12.17 14.93 9.02
N GLU A 412 11.23 15.66 8.40
CA GLU A 412 10.95 17.07 8.74
C GLU A 412 10.41 17.21 10.18
N GLY A 413 9.58 16.25 10.64
CA GLY A 413 9.11 16.19 12.03
C GLY A 413 10.26 16.09 13.02
N TYR A 414 11.24 15.21 12.76
CA TYR A 414 12.45 15.10 13.60
C TYR A 414 13.29 16.39 13.63
N LEU A 415 13.39 17.10 12.50
CA LEU A 415 14.10 18.38 12.42
C LEU A 415 13.41 19.47 13.27
N THR A 416 12.08 19.56 13.20
CA THR A 416 11.30 20.60 13.87
C THR A 416 11.36 20.45 15.40
N VAL A 417 11.28 19.24 15.91
CA VAL A 417 11.34 18.96 17.36
C VAL A 417 12.69 19.37 17.97
N ARG A 418 13.80 19.23 17.24
CA ARG A 418 15.14 19.60 17.75
C ARG A 418 15.45 21.09 17.67
N HIS A 419 14.90 21.83 16.70
CA HIS A 419 15.07 23.29 16.67
C HIS A 419 14.46 23.99 17.90
N HIS A 420 13.50 23.36 18.58
CA HIS A 420 12.95 23.88 19.82
C HIS A 420 13.71 23.47 21.10
N LYS A 421 14.59 22.47 21.05
CA LYS A 421 15.43 22.05 22.19
C LYS A 421 16.65 22.96 22.46
N GLY A 422 16.95 23.88 21.55
CA GLY A 422 18.13 24.77 21.66
C GLY A 422 17.95 26.00 22.52
N PHE A 423 16.85 26.15 23.29
CA PHE A 423 16.63 27.36 24.12
C PHE A 423 16.85 27.11 25.62
N LEU A 424 17.17 25.90 26.06
CA LEU A 424 17.38 25.56 27.49
C LEU A 424 18.55 24.53 27.69
N GLY A 425 19.48 24.41 26.76
CA GLY A 425 20.68 23.57 26.89
C GLY A 425 21.92 24.32 26.53
#